data_3d1290a9d2aecdae3665492baba37878
#
_entry.id   3d1290a9d2aecdae3665492baba37878
#
_cell.length_a   1.000
_cell.length_b   1.000
_cell.length_c   1.000
_cell.angle_alpha   90.00
_cell.angle_beta   90.00
_cell.angle_gamma   90.00
#
_symmetry.space_group_name_H-M   'P 1'
#
loop_
_entity.id
_entity.type
_entity.pdbx_description
1 polymer ?
#
loop_
_entity_poly.entity_id
_entity_poly.type
_entity_poly.pdbx_seq_one_letter_code
_entity_poly.pdbx_strand_id
1 'polypeptide(L)'
;MSNAPVVAAVDGSDHSLLALEWARTTALRHRTGLVVAHVLPDTAQLYAARRSSLADASQPEKFADPVGERVRGILAAAPELPDEVRYDALEGSVPEALRVAGESALMLVMGSRGRGGFAALLLGSNSRALASSAACPVVVVPHAARSAPAEPADASAGSDASAGSAGRVVLGLHAAETADDVLAFAFAEAAARGTTVQVVSAYAIPPAPTLVMDSPFQVIPPEGLADDGDAVPAEREMLRSQTARLVPFRARWPQVRVEQAAVPGDPAERLVTASRAAALVVVGRHHPRRSVGHLMIGSVAHAVLHHAHGPVAVVPTLSDDS
;
A
#
# COMPACT_ATOMS: atom_id res chain seq x y z
N MET A 1 11.99 15.53 13.40
CA MET A 1 11.88 14.50 12.35
C MET A 1 11.94 13.17 13.06
N SER A 2 11.00 12.27 12.82
CA SER A 2 11.03 10.94 13.44
C SER A 2 12.26 10.19 12.93
N ASN A 3 13.12 9.72 13.83
CA ASN A 3 14.30 8.93 13.47
C ASN A 3 13.95 7.44 13.30
N ALA A 4 12.66 7.15 13.11
CA ALA A 4 12.15 5.79 12.94
C ALA A 4 12.60 5.21 11.60
N PRO A 5 13.18 4.00 11.57
CA PRO A 5 13.70 3.39 10.34
C PRO A 5 12.58 2.88 9.43
N VAL A 6 12.90 2.70 8.16
CA VAL A 6 12.11 1.85 7.26
C VAL A 6 12.50 0.40 7.51
N VAL A 7 11.53 -0.47 7.78
CA VAL A 7 11.74 -1.91 7.97
C VAL A 7 11.39 -2.64 6.68
N ALA A 8 12.33 -3.38 6.09
CA ALA A 8 12.11 -4.23 4.93
C ALA A 8 12.03 -5.70 5.37
N ALA A 9 10.89 -6.34 5.21
CA ALA A 9 10.71 -7.76 5.47
C ALA A 9 11.17 -8.57 4.27
N VAL A 10 12.19 -9.44 4.47
CA VAL A 10 12.78 -10.24 3.40
C VAL A 10 12.72 -11.73 3.72
N ASP A 11 12.44 -12.55 2.70
CA ASP A 11 12.53 -14.00 2.75
C ASP A 11 13.41 -14.57 1.64
N GLY A 12 14.05 -13.70 0.85
CA GLY A 12 14.91 -14.05 -0.28
C GLY A 12 14.14 -14.41 -1.56
N SER A 13 12.81 -14.27 -1.60
CA SER A 13 12.04 -14.36 -2.84
C SER A 13 12.23 -13.09 -3.69
N ASP A 14 11.99 -13.18 -5.00
CA ASP A 14 12.08 -12.02 -5.90
C ASP A 14 11.12 -10.90 -5.50
N HIS A 15 9.94 -11.24 -4.95
CA HIS A 15 9.00 -10.27 -4.41
C HIS A 15 9.57 -9.50 -3.22
N SER A 16 10.26 -10.20 -2.31
CA SER A 16 10.88 -9.55 -1.15
C SER A 16 12.11 -8.71 -1.54
N LEU A 17 12.82 -9.07 -2.61
CA LEU A 17 13.93 -8.28 -3.13
C LEU A 17 13.47 -6.98 -3.82
N LEU A 18 12.32 -7.01 -4.53
CA LEU A 18 11.67 -5.80 -5.04
C LEU A 18 11.22 -4.88 -3.91
N ALA A 19 10.67 -5.45 -2.84
CA ALA A 19 10.27 -4.71 -1.65
C ALA A 19 11.49 -4.10 -0.93
N LEU A 20 12.59 -4.82 -0.85
CA LEU A 20 13.86 -4.31 -0.29
C LEU A 20 14.37 -3.09 -1.06
N GLU A 21 14.37 -3.14 -2.38
CA GLU A 21 14.82 -2.01 -3.22
C GLU A 21 13.90 -0.79 -3.05
N TRP A 22 12.59 -1.02 -2.98
CA TRP A 22 11.63 0.03 -2.68
C TRP A 22 11.86 0.65 -1.28
N ALA A 23 12.11 -0.19 -0.27
CA ALA A 23 12.40 0.25 1.10
C ALA A 23 13.70 1.05 1.18
N ARG A 24 14.77 0.59 0.51
CA ARG A 24 16.06 1.27 0.42
C ARG A 24 15.91 2.69 -0.14
N THR A 25 15.25 2.80 -1.30
CA THR A 25 15.03 4.11 -1.92
C THR A 25 14.12 5.01 -1.09
N THR A 26 13.19 4.45 -0.35
CA THR A 26 12.32 5.20 0.56
C THR A 26 13.08 5.68 1.79
N ALA A 27 13.95 4.84 2.40
CA ALA A 27 14.80 5.24 3.50
C ALA A 27 15.72 6.41 3.12
N LEU A 28 16.32 6.36 1.92
CA LEU A 28 17.13 7.47 1.38
C LEU A 28 16.33 8.77 1.24
N ARG A 29 15.10 8.72 0.68
CA ARG A 29 14.22 9.89 0.52
C ARG A 29 13.82 10.51 1.86
N HIS A 30 13.57 9.68 2.86
CA HIS A 30 13.23 10.11 4.21
C HIS A 30 14.48 10.47 5.06
N ARG A 31 15.69 10.20 4.55
CA ARG A 31 16.96 10.38 5.29
C ARG A 31 16.92 9.67 6.65
N THR A 32 16.49 8.42 6.63
CA THR A 32 16.36 7.57 7.81
C THR A 32 17.06 6.24 7.59
N GLY A 33 17.23 5.44 8.67
CA GLY A 33 17.83 4.12 8.60
C GLY A 33 16.97 3.09 7.86
N LEU A 34 17.62 2.05 7.38
CA LEU A 34 17.00 0.85 6.82
C LEU A 34 17.26 -0.34 7.73
N VAL A 35 16.21 -1.01 8.19
CA VAL A 35 16.29 -2.30 8.89
C VAL A 35 15.83 -3.39 7.96
N VAL A 36 16.71 -4.34 7.70
CA VAL A 36 16.38 -5.54 6.92
C VAL A 36 16.03 -6.66 7.90
N ALA A 37 14.76 -7.01 7.95
CA ALA A 37 14.22 -8.03 8.86
C ALA A 37 13.98 -9.34 8.11
N HIS A 38 14.61 -10.43 8.57
CA HIS A 38 14.40 -11.78 8.09
C HIS A 38 13.96 -12.67 9.26
N VAL A 39 12.79 -13.31 9.13
CA VAL A 39 12.34 -14.28 10.13
C VAL A 39 12.91 -15.64 9.78
N LEU A 40 13.74 -16.16 10.69
CA LEU A 40 14.37 -17.45 10.52
C LEU A 40 13.34 -18.58 10.61
N PRO A 41 13.54 -19.68 9.85
CA PRO A 41 12.71 -20.88 10.03
C PRO A 41 12.79 -21.39 11.47
N ASP A 42 11.68 -21.90 11.99
CA ASP A 42 11.66 -22.50 13.33
C ASP A 42 12.76 -23.55 13.48
N THR A 43 13.52 -23.50 14.58
CA THR A 43 14.60 -24.45 14.91
C THR A 43 14.12 -25.89 14.82
N ALA A 44 12.87 -26.19 15.17
CA ALA A 44 12.27 -27.51 15.02
C ALA A 44 12.20 -27.98 13.56
N GLN A 45 11.89 -27.07 12.61
CA GLN A 45 11.90 -27.38 11.17
C GLN A 45 13.32 -27.55 10.64
N LEU A 46 14.28 -26.80 11.16
CA LEU A 46 15.70 -26.95 10.83
C LEU A 46 16.26 -28.30 11.33
N TYR A 47 15.90 -28.72 12.55
CA TYR A 47 16.26 -30.04 13.07
C TYR A 47 15.59 -31.18 12.29
N ALA A 48 14.35 -31.03 11.85
CA ALA A 48 13.66 -32.02 11.03
C ALA A 48 14.29 -32.18 9.65
N ALA A 49 14.67 -31.08 9.01
CA ALA A 49 15.39 -31.08 7.71
C ALA A 49 16.79 -31.69 7.85
N ARG A 50 17.46 -31.50 9.00
CA ARG A 50 18.79 -32.06 9.30
C ARG A 50 18.75 -33.56 9.58
N ARG A 51 17.67 -34.07 10.18
CA ARG A 51 17.49 -35.53 10.40
C ARG A 51 17.29 -36.30 9.10
N SER A 52 16.79 -35.67 8.05
CA SER A 52 16.62 -36.28 6.74
C SER A 52 17.90 -36.25 5.89
N SER A 53 18.86 -35.38 6.19
CA SER A 53 20.20 -35.39 5.57
C SER A 53 21.17 -36.08 6.56
N LEU A 54 21.67 -37.26 6.20
CA LEU A 54 22.64 -38.07 6.95
C LEU A 54 24.03 -37.40 7.03
N ALA A 55 24.10 -36.15 7.45
CA ALA A 55 25.36 -35.42 7.62
C ALA A 55 25.81 -35.42 9.08
N ASP A 56 27.07 -35.73 9.29
CA ASP A 56 27.84 -35.92 10.52
C ASP A 56 27.59 -34.82 11.57
N ALA A 57 27.22 -35.21 12.78
CA ALA A 57 26.73 -34.35 13.88
C ALA A 57 27.87 -33.77 14.77
N SER A 58 29.10 -33.64 14.29
CA SER A 58 30.26 -33.38 15.14
C SER A 58 30.73 -31.92 15.25
N GLN A 59 30.10 -30.94 14.58
CA GLN A 59 30.39 -29.53 14.80
C GLN A 59 29.13 -28.68 14.93
N PRO A 60 29.02 -27.77 15.92
CA PRO A 60 28.00 -26.71 15.90
C PRO A 60 28.39 -25.71 14.82
N GLU A 61 27.98 -25.98 13.56
CA GLU A 61 28.08 -24.96 12.54
C GLU A 61 27.24 -23.76 12.96
N LYS A 62 27.87 -22.58 12.99
CA LYS A 62 27.17 -21.31 13.07
C LYS A 62 26.09 -21.34 11.99
N PHE A 63 24.84 -21.16 12.43
CA PHE A 63 23.72 -21.09 11.49
C PHE A 63 24.01 -20.01 10.44
N ALA A 64 24.33 -20.45 9.24
CA ALA A 64 24.46 -19.53 8.10
C ALA A 64 23.04 -19.10 7.70
N ASP A 65 22.76 -17.79 7.71
CA ASP A 65 21.55 -17.24 7.14
C ASP A 65 21.79 -16.93 5.64
N PRO A 66 21.49 -17.86 4.72
CA PRO A 66 21.75 -17.66 3.30
C PRO A 66 20.90 -16.52 2.69
N VAL A 67 19.78 -16.18 3.32
CA VAL A 67 18.95 -15.03 2.92
C VAL A 67 19.65 -13.74 3.31
N GLY A 68 20.09 -13.66 4.56
CA GLY A 68 20.84 -12.49 5.05
C GLY A 68 22.13 -12.26 4.26
N GLU A 69 22.88 -13.32 3.93
CA GLU A 69 24.09 -13.20 3.09
C GLU A 69 23.78 -12.70 1.67
N ARG A 70 22.75 -13.27 1.02
CA ARG A 70 22.29 -12.84 -0.30
C ARG A 70 21.89 -11.36 -0.30
N VAL A 71 21.10 -10.94 0.72
CA VAL A 71 20.62 -9.56 0.85
C VAL A 71 21.77 -8.59 1.10
N ARG A 72 22.75 -8.95 1.94
CA ARG A 72 23.97 -8.14 2.15
C ARG A 72 24.73 -7.95 0.85
N GLY A 73 24.88 -9.02 0.04
CA GLY A 73 25.52 -8.94 -1.27
C GLY A 73 24.80 -8.00 -2.23
N ILE A 74 23.46 -8.06 -2.26
CA ILE A 74 22.64 -7.17 -3.11
C ILE A 74 22.79 -5.69 -2.66
N LEU A 75 22.71 -5.43 -1.37
CA LEU A 75 22.84 -4.07 -0.84
C LEU A 75 24.25 -3.53 -1.02
N ALA A 76 25.28 -4.36 -0.87
CA ALA A 76 26.67 -3.95 -1.12
C ALA A 76 26.94 -3.54 -2.59
N ALA A 77 26.15 -4.06 -3.52
CA ALA A 77 26.20 -3.69 -4.94
C ALA A 77 25.27 -2.51 -5.30
N ALA A 78 24.47 -2.02 -4.36
CA ALA A 78 23.55 -0.91 -4.60
C ALA A 78 24.32 0.42 -4.79
N PRO A 79 23.83 1.32 -5.67
CA PRO A 79 24.54 2.57 -5.99
C PRO A 79 24.63 3.53 -4.80
N GLU A 80 23.66 3.48 -3.89
CA GLU A 80 23.57 4.35 -2.72
C GLU A 80 22.84 3.61 -1.59
N LEU A 81 23.29 3.78 -0.36
CA LEU A 81 22.69 3.20 0.83
C LEU A 81 22.31 4.31 1.83
N PRO A 82 21.28 4.09 2.67
CA PRO A 82 21.06 4.91 3.85
C PRO A 82 22.28 4.90 4.77
N ASP A 83 22.46 5.98 5.54
CA ASP A 83 23.60 6.12 6.46
C ASP A 83 23.66 4.97 7.50
N GLU A 84 22.51 4.43 7.87
CA GLU A 84 22.37 3.30 8.78
C GLU A 84 21.62 2.15 8.10
N VAL A 85 22.27 0.99 7.98
CA VAL A 85 21.65 -0.26 7.51
C VAL A 85 21.89 -1.34 8.57
N ARG A 86 20.78 -1.85 9.14
CA ARG A 86 20.80 -2.92 10.15
C ARG A 86 20.13 -4.18 9.60
N TYR A 87 20.67 -5.34 9.99
CA TYR A 87 20.15 -6.66 9.63
C TYR A 87 19.67 -7.38 10.87
N ASP A 88 18.36 -7.61 10.95
CA ASP A 88 17.73 -8.27 12.09
C ASP A 88 17.26 -9.68 11.66
N ALA A 89 17.89 -10.70 12.27
CA ALA A 89 17.40 -12.07 12.19
C ALA A 89 16.40 -12.29 13.32
N LEU A 90 15.14 -12.48 12.97
CA LEU A 90 14.01 -12.61 13.90
C LEU A 90 13.63 -14.09 14.07
N GLU A 91 13.10 -14.44 15.23
CA GLU A 91 12.60 -15.77 15.54
C GLU A 91 11.08 -15.74 15.75
N GLY A 92 10.43 -16.91 15.59
CA GLY A 92 9.00 -17.08 15.84
C GLY A 92 8.13 -17.04 14.58
N SER A 93 6.86 -16.75 14.75
CA SER A 93 5.93 -16.66 13.61
C SER A 93 6.17 -15.37 12.82
N VAL A 94 6.17 -15.47 11.50
CA VAL A 94 6.46 -14.34 10.61
C VAL A 94 5.56 -13.12 10.89
N PRO A 95 4.22 -13.24 11.04
CA PRO A 95 3.39 -12.09 11.30
C PRO A 95 3.71 -11.41 12.63
N GLU A 96 3.94 -12.18 13.69
CA GLU A 96 4.17 -11.62 15.02
C GLU A 96 5.55 -10.98 15.14
N ALA A 97 6.60 -11.65 14.66
CA ALA A 97 7.95 -11.10 14.66
C ALA A 97 8.06 -9.78 13.89
N LEU A 98 7.42 -9.72 12.72
CA LEU A 98 7.39 -8.50 11.91
C LEU A 98 6.47 -7.41 12.49
N ARG A 99 5.38 -7.80 13.18
CA ARG A 99 4.52 -6.85 13.89
C ARG A 99 5.31 -6.11 14.98
N VAL A 100 6.08 -6.85 15.78
CA VAL A 100 6.96 -6.28 16.82
C VAL A 100 8.04 -5.39 16.19
N ALA A 101 8.70 -5.86 15.12
CA ALA A 101 9.71 -5.04 14.41
C ALA A 101 9.11 -3.73 13.83
N GLY A 102 7.82 -3.74 13.52
CA GLY A 102 7.10 -2.56 13.02
C GLY A 102 6.70 -1.53 14.09
N GLU A 103 6.71 -1.86 15.39
CA GLU A 103 6.20 -0.95 16.45
C GLU A 103 6.96 0.39 16.53
N SER A 104 8.24 0.39 16.20
CA SER A 104 9.08 1.59 16.18
C SER A 104 9.48 2.04 14.75
N ALA A 105 8.86 1.46 13.73
CA ALA A 105 9.20 1.75 12.34
C ALA A 105 8.42 2.95 11.78
N LEU A 106 9.05 3.69 10.86
CA LEU A 106 8.35 4.67 10.03
C LEU A 106 7.29 3.95 9.15
N MET A 107 7.66 2.80 8.62
CA MET A 107 6.80 1.89 7.88
C MET A 107 7.44 0.50 7.77
N LEU A 108 6.61 -0.52 7.58
CA LEU A 108 7.02 -1.89 7.27
C LEU A 108 6.77 -2.15 5.78
N VAL A 109 7.80 -2.55 5.05
CA VAL A 109 7.74 -2.82 3.60
C VAL A 109 7.92 -4.30 3.34
N MET A 110 7.07 -4.87 2.51
CA MET A 110 7.13 -6.29 2.17
C MET A 110 6.62 -6.59 0.77
N GLY A 111 7.01 -7.72 0.22
CA GLY A 111 6.49 -8.20 -1.05
C GLY A 111 5.03 -8.67 -0.94
N SER A 112 4.31 -8.64 -2.04
CA SER A 112 2.92 -9.16 -2.07
C SER A 112 2.83 -10.67 -1.83
N ARG A 113 3.92 -11.43 -2.03
CA ARG A 113 4.03 -12.88 -1.82
C ARG A 113 5.40 -13.24 -1.26
N GLY A 114 5.52 -14.44 -0.66
CA GLY A 114 6.77 -15.05 -0.19
C GLY A 114 7.05 -16.38 -0.90
N ARG A 115 8.05 -17.14 -0.42
CA ARG A 115 8.53 -18.41 -0.99
C ARG A 115 7.49 -19.52 -1.13
N GLY A 116 6.43 -19.53 -0.31
CA GLY A 116 5.43 -20.62 -0.24
C GLY A 116 4.09 -20.32 -0.94
N GLY A 117 3.96 -19.21 -1.66
CA GLY A 117 2.69 -18.78 -2.24
C GLY A 117 2.29 -19.59 -3.47
N PHE A 118 1.04 -20.11 -3.49
CA PHE A 118 0.45 -20.62 -4.72
C PHE A 118 0.45 -19.52 -5.78
N ALA A 119 0.85 -19.84 -7.01
CA ALA A 119 0.93 -18.89 -8.12
C ALA A 119 -0.41 -18.17 -8.42
N ALA A 120 -1.52 -18.77 -8.03
CA ALA A 120 -2.87 -18.22 -8.21
C ALA A 120 -3.26 -17.15 -7.16
N LEU A 121 -2.56 -17.07 -6.02
CA LEU A 121 -2.89 -16.08 -4.97
C LEU A 121 -2.21 -14.75 -5.27
N LEU A 122 -3.01 -13.69 -5.30
CA LEU A 122 -2.54 -12.33 -5.58
C LEU A 122 -1.84 -11.67 -4.37
N LEU A 123 -2.19 -12.09 -3.16
CA LEU A 123 -1.67 -11.55 -1.89
C LEU A 123 -1.36 -12.69 -0.91
N GLY A 124 -0.18 -12.66 -0.29
CA GLY A 124 0.25 -13.63 0.72
C GLY A 124 -0.46 -13.47 2.05
N SER A 125 -0.54 -14.55 2.83
CA SER A 125 -1.16 -14.56 4.16
C SER A 125 -0.47 -13.61 5.14
N ASN A 126 0.87 -13.55 5.12
CA ASN A 126 1.66 -12.67 5.99
C ASN A 126 1.42 -11.19 5.65
N SER A 127 1.39 -10.84 4.35
CA SER A 127 1.12 -9.46 3.90
C SER A 127 -0.26 -9.00 4.32
N ARG A 128 -1.26 -9.88 4.20
CA ARG A 128 -2.62 -9.60 4.67
C ARG A 128 -2.69 -9.46 6.20
N ALA A 129 -2.03 -10.38 6.93
CA ALA A 129 -2.03 -10.35 8.39
C ALA A 129 -1.40 -9.05 8.92
N LEU A 130 -0.24 -8.65 8.39
CA LEU A 130 0.45 -7.43 8.82
C LEU A 130 -0.31 -6.17 8.41
N ALA A 131 -0.87 -6.10 7.21
CA ALA A 131 -1.72 -4.98 6.80
C ALA A 131 -2.93 -4.79 7.72
N SER A 132 -3.43 -5.89 8.35
CA SER A 132 -4.55 -5.84 9.30
C SER A 132 -4.13 -5.49 10.73
N SER A 133 -2.89 -5.78 11.16
CA SER A 133 -2.53 -5.80 12.60
C SER A 133 -1.33 -4.93 12.98
N ALA A 134 -0.48 -4.51 12.04
CA ALA A 134 0.69 -3.71 12.36
C ALA A 134 0.33 -2.34 12.96
N ALA A 135 1.15 -1.85 13.89
CA ALA A 135 0.99 -0.54 14.49
C ALA A 135 1.51 0.61 13.59
N CYS A 136 2.33 0.29 12.59
CA CYS A 136 2.85 1.24 11.60
C CYS A 136 2.18 1.05 10.24
N PRO A 137 2.34 2.01 9.30
CA PRO A 137 1.98 1.82 7.90
C PRO A 137 2.66 0.59 7.29
N VAL A 138 1.89 -0.24 6.60
CA VAL A 138 2.39 -1.43 5.89
C VAL A 138 2.33 -1.19 4.39
N VAL A 139 3.49 -1.23 3.75
CA VAL A 139 3.61 -1.09 2.29
C VAL A 139 3.81 -2.46 1.66
N VAL A 140 2.89 -2.83 0.80
CA VAL A 140 2.96 -4.07 0.03
C VAL A 140 3.36 -3.74 -1.41
N VAL A 141 4.51 -4.29 -1.83
CA VAL A 141 5.06 -4.09 -3.18
C VAL A 141 4.62 -5.27 -4.05
N PRO A 142 3.86 -5.03 -5.13
CA PRO A 142 3.42 -6.09 -6.03
C PRO A 142 4.58 -6.60 -6.89
N HIS A 143 4.40 -7.77 -7.50
CA HIS A 143 5.36 -8.32 -8.46
C HIS A 143 5.40 -7.49 -9.76
N ALA A 144 6.58 -7.36 -10.35
CA ALA A 144 6.82 -6.58 -11.57
C ALA A 144 5.90 -6.93 -12.76
N ALA A 145 5.37 -8.17 -12.82
CA ALA A 145 4.43 -8.58 -13.87
C ALA A 145 3.09 -7.81 -13.86
N ARG A 146 2.71 -7.19 -12.71
CA ARG A 146 1.54 -6.30 -12.65
C ARG A 146 1.88 -4.86 -13.03
N SER A 147 3.15 -4.51 -12.97
CA SER A 147 3.66 -3.16 -13.26
C SER A 147 3.99 -2.96 -14.74
N ALA A 148 3.64 -3.90 -15.63
CA ALA A 148 3.79 -3.71 -17.06
C ALA A 148 3.00 -2.46 -17.51
N PRO A 149 3.61 -1.56 -18.30
CA PRO A 149 2.90 -0.37 -18.78
C PRO A 149 1.65 -0.80 -19.54
N ALA A 150 0.49 -0.27 -19.16
CA ALA A 150 -0.70 -0.36 -19.97
C ALA A 150 -0.39 0.34 -21.29
N GLU A 151 -0.74 -0.28 -22.42
CA GLU A 151 -0.79 0.42 -23.69
C GLU A 151 -1.61 1.71 -23.51
N PRO A 152 -1.22 2.82 -24.17
CA PRO A 152 -1.89 4.09 -24.00
C PRO A 152 -3.33 3.98 -24.51
N ALA A 153 -4.28 3.83 -23.60
CA ALA A 153 -5.67 4.06 -23.88
C ALA A 153 -5.87 5.59 -23.95
N ASP A 154 -6.17 6.09 -25.15
CA ASP A 154 -6.62 7.42 -25.54
C ASP A 154 -5.97 8.63 -24.83
N ALA A 155 -5.02 9.23 -25.54
CA ALA A 155 -4.44 10.52 -25.29
C ALA A 155 -5.47 11.64 -25.57
N SER A 156 -6.31 11.98 -24.59
CA SER A 156 -7.10 13.22 -24.62
C SER A 156 -7.19 13.91 -23.24
N ALA A 157 -6.09 13.96 -22.49
CA ALA A 157 -5.95 14.85 -21.34
C ALA A 157 -4.55 15.45 -21.36
N GLY A 158 -4.49 16.74 -21.59
CA GLY A 158 -3.42 17.71 -21.66
C GLY A 158 -2.00 17.28 -21.26
N SER A 159 -1.13 17.42 -22.23
CA SER A 159 0.31 17.31 -22.13
C SER A 159 0.91 18.36 -21.19
N ASP A 160 1.37 17.93 -20.01
CA ASP A 160 2.50 18.54 -19.29
C ASP A 160 3.40 17.41 -18.78
N ALA A 161 4.01 16.69 -19.73
CA ALA A 161 4.98 15.62 -19.48
C ALA A 161 6.40 16.20 -19.49
N SER A 162 6.75 17.03 -18.50
CA SER A 162 8.13 17.45 -18.29
C SER A 162 8.49 17.78 -16.85
N ALA A 163 7.99 17.00 -15.89
CA ALA A 163 8.52 17.00 -14.55
C ALA A 163 8.76 15.54 -14.12
N GLY A 164 10.04 15.16 -14.02
CA GLY A 164 10.62 13.93 -13.49
C GLY A 164 9.70 12.70 -13.30
N SER A 165 10.16 11.60 -13.80
CA SER A 165 9.62 10.23 -13.77
C SER A 165 9.17 9.65 -12.39
N ALA A 166 8.79 10.47 -11.42
CA ALA A 166 8.23 10.00 -10.15
C ALA A 166 6.70 10.02 -10.25
N GLY A 167 6.08 8.83 -10.37
CA GLY A 167 4.63 8.70 -10.34
C GLY A 167 4.00 9.37 -9.13
N ARG A 168 2.70 9.73 -9.22
CA ARG A 168 1.94 10.43 -8.16
C ARG A 168 1.74 9.54 -6.93
N VAL A 169 1.56 10.15 -5.75
CA VAL A 169 1.00 9.47 -4.58
C VAL A 169 -0.54 9.58 -4.70
N VAL A 170 -1.21 8.45 -4.84
CA VAL A 170 -2.68 8.38 -4.90
C VAL A 170 -3.22 8.16 -3.50
N LEU A 171 -4.08 9.05 -3.03
CA LEU A 171 -4.76 8.95 -1.74
C LEU A 171 -6.23 8.60 -1.94
N GLY A 172 -6.67 7.43 -1.44
CA GLY A 172 -8.08 7.11 -1.32
C GLY A 172 -8.68 7.86 -0.13
N LEU A 173 -9.59 8.80 -0.41
CA LEU A 173 -10.19 9.65 0.61
C LEU A 173 -11.71 9.49 0.67
N HIS A 174 -12.21 9.11 1.85
CA HIS A 174 -13.58 9.34 2.28
C HIS A 174 -13.57 10.46 3.31
N ALA A 175 -14.13 11.63 2.98
CA ALA A 175 -13.93 12.85 3.76
C ALA A 175 -14.32 12.73 5.25
N ALA A 176 -15.38 11.96 5.56
CA ALA A 176 -15.87 11.77 6.92
C ALA A 176 -15.18 10.63 7.69
N GLU A 177 -14.54 9.69 6.99
CA GLU A 177 -14.12 8.41 7.60
C GLU A 177 -12.60 8.17 7.54
N THR A 178 -11.91 8.80 6.58
CA THR A 178 -10.45 8.65 6.47
C THR A 178 -9.76 9.42 7.60
N ALA A 179 -8.96 8.72 8.41
CA ALA A 179 -8.25 9.32 9.54
C ALA A 179 -7.15 10.27 9.09
N ASP A 180 -6.79 11.23 9.95
CA ASP A 180 -5.74 12.22 9.70
C ASP A 180 -4.37 11.61 9.43
N ASP A 181 -4.06 10.49 10.09
CA ASP A 181 -2.81 9.76 9.91
C ASP A 181 -2.62 9.29 8.45
N VAL A 182 -3.70 8.88 7.79
CA VAL A 182 -3.67 8.46 6.38
C VAL A 182 -3.32 9.63 5.46
N LEU A 183 -3.95 10.78 5.70
CA LEU A 183 -3.65 12.00 4.94
C LEU A 183 -2.22 12.47 5.21
N ALA A 184 -1.82 12.52 6.50
CA ALA A 184 -0.47 12.92 6.90
C ALA A 184 0.59 12.04 6.25
N PHE A 185 0.39 10.71 6.23
CA PHE A 185 1.29 9.77 5.58
C PHE A 185 1.38 10.02 4.07
N ALA A 186 0.25 10.20 3.37
CA ALA A 186 0.24 10.46 1.93
C ALA A 186 0.99 11.76 1.56
N PHE A 187 0.79 12.82 2.34
CA PHE A 187 1.47 14.09 2.14
C PHE A 187 2.98 14.01 2.46
N ALA A 188 3.37 13.30 3.52
CA ALA A 188 4.77 13.07 3.86
C ALA A 188 5.49 12.27 2.76
N GLU A 189 4.84 11.22 2.22
CA GLU A 189 5.37 10.44 1.11
C GLU A 189 5.51 11.26 -0.17
N ALA A 190 4.52 12.09 -0.49
CA ALA A 190 4.60 12.97 -1.65
C ALA A 190 5.70 14.03 -1.51
N ALA A 191 5.86 14.60 -0.31
CA ALA A 191 6.92 15.55 0.00
C ALA A 191 8.33 14.92 -0.13
N ALA A 192 8.52 13.70 0.43
CA ALA A 192 9.78 12.97 0.35
C ALA A 192 10.15 12.57 -1.09
N ARG A 193 9.15 12.35 -1.94
CA ARG A 193 9.31 12.01 -3.36
C ARG A 193 9.40 13.23 -4.28
N GLY A 194 9.09 14.44 -3.79
CA GLY A 194 8.97 15.64 -4.60
C GLY A 194 7.87 15.54 -5.66
N THR A 195 6.74 14.91 -5.33
CA THR A 195 5.64 14.63 -6.28
C THR A 195 4.29 15.14 -5.80
N THR A 196 3.27 14.92 -6.60
CA THR A 196 1.88 15.34 -6.38
C THR A 196 1.10 14.30 -5.58
N VAL A 197 0.22 14.75 -4.68
CA VAL A 197 -0.86 13.93 -4.12
C VAL A 197 -2.08 14.04 -5.02
N GLN A 198 -2.50 12.91 -5.59
CA GLN A 198 -3.78 12.77 -6.27
C GLN A 198 -4.80 12.19 -5.29
N VAL A 199 -5.77 13.00 -4.90
CA VAL A 199 -6.85 12.59 -3.99
C VAL A 199 -8.01 12.05 -4.81
N VAL A 200 -8.39 10.81 -4.53
CA VAL A 200 -9.48 10.11 -5.24
C VAL A 200 -10.59 9.78 -4.25
N SER A 201 -11.79 10.31 -4.52
CA SER A 201 -13.03 9.91 -3.84
C SER A 201 -14.01 9.39 -4.88
N ALA A 202 -14.73 8.33 -4.53
CA ALA A 202 -15.76 7.76 -5.39
C ALA A 202 -17.16 8.06 -4.81
N TYR A 203 -18.13 8.30 -5.68
CA TYR A 203 -19.51 8.48 -5.31
C TYR A 203 -20.43 7.57 -6.11
N ALA A 204 -21.53 7.14 -5.48
CA ALA A 204 -22.55 6.35 -6.16
C ALA A 204 -23.43 7.26 -7.01
N ILE A 205 -23.67 6.87 -8.26
CA ILE A 205 -24.75 7.48 -9.04
C ILE A 205 -26.04 6.74 -8.64
N PRO A 206 -27.06 7.46 -8.12
CA PRO A 206 -28.34 6.83 -7.85
C PRO A 206 -28.88 6.19 -9.13
N PRO A 207 -29.46 4.99 -9.07
CA PRO A 207 -30.12 4.43 -10.24
C PRO A 207 -31.24 5.40 -10.67
N ALA A 208 -31.31 5.69 -11.96
CA ALA A 208 -32.37 6.51 -12.52
C ALA A 208 -33.74 5.95 -12.06
N PRO A 209 -34.67 6.79 -11.60
CA PRO A 209 -35.98 6.33 -11.17
C PRO A 209 -36.65 5.63 -12.35
N THR A 210 -36.91 4.33 -12.20
CA THR A 210 -37.74 3.59 -13.16
C THR A 210 -39.15 4.17 -13.05
N LEU A 211 -39.51 5.04 -13.96
CA LEU A 211 -40.91 5.45 -14.11
C LEU A 211 -41.69 4.26 -14.61
N VAL A 212 -42.30 3.53 -13.69
CA VAL A 212 -43.32 2.53 -14.04
C VAL A 212 -44.55 3.33 -14.49
N MET A 213 -44.59 3.64 -15.78
CA MET A 213 -45.83 4.12 -16.37
C MET A 213 -46.81 2.95 -16.46
N ASP A 214 -48.04 3.18 -16.12
CA ASP A 214 -49.17 2.26 -16.03
C ASP A 214 -49.61 1.73 -17.42
N SER A 215 -48.64 1.51 -18.30
CA SER A 215 -48.85 0.96 -19.67
C SER A 215 -48.04 -0.33 -19.82
N PRO A 216 -48.66 -1.47 -20.09
CA PRO A 216 -48.00 -2.79 -20.14
C PRO A 216 -47.03 -2.98 -21.31
N PHE A 217 -46.79 -1.99 -22.15
CA PHE A 217 -46.04 -2.16 -23.41
C PHE A 217 -44.94 -1.12 -23.70
N GLN A 218 -44.59 -0.22 -22.76
CA GLN A 218 -43.52 0.73 -23.02
C GLN A 218 -42.45 0.65 -21.93
N VAL A 219 -41.45 -0.19 -22.16
CA VAL A 219 -40.19 -0.16 -21.40
C VAL A 219 -39.33 0.90 -22.08
N ILE A 220 -39.16 2.05 -21.45
CA ILE A 220 -38.13 3.04 -21.85
C ILE A 220 -36.80 2.46 -21.38
N PRO A 221 -35.84 2.20 -22.29
CA PRO A 221 -34.51 1.76 -21.87
C PRO A 221 -33.86 2.78 -20.93
N PRO A 222 -33.11 2.36 -19.92
CA PRO A 222 -32.45 3.29 -18.97
C PRO A 222 -31.42 4.20 -19.63
N GLU A 223 -31.01 3.95 -20.86
CA GLU A 223 -30.05 4.75 -21.64
C GLU A 223 -30.56 6.16 -22.05
N GLY A 224 -31.87 6.41 -21.93
CA GLY A 224 -32.48 7.70 -22.29
C GLY A 224 -32.80 8.62 -21.11
N LEU A 225 -32.59 8.18 -19.86
CA LEU A 225 -32.92 8.93 -18.64
C LEU A 225 -31.73 9.17 -17.71
N ALA A 226 -30.52 8.85 -18.12
CA ALA A 226 -29.32 9.32 -17.44
C ALA A 226 -29.19 10.82 -17.72
N ASP A 227 -29.95 11.62 -16.98
CA ASP A 227 -29.73 13.06 -16.94
C ASP A 227 -28.39 13.29 -16.22
N ASP A 228 -27.37 13.74 -16.95
CA ASP A 228 -26.07 14.14 -16.40
C ASP A 228 -26.22 15.23 -15.31
N GLY A 229 -27.43 15.75 -15.11
CA GLY A 229 -27.77 16.76 -14.12
C GLY A 229 -27.52 16.37 -12.68
N ASP A 230 -27.67 15.09 -12.29
CA ASP A 230 -27.52 14.64 -10.91
C ASP A 230 -26.05 14.29 -10.57
N ALA A 231 -25.23 13.93 -11.53
CA ALA A 231 -23.82 13.62 -11.32
C ALA A 231 -23.00 14.88 -10.95
N VAL A 232 -23.31 16.01 -11.56
CA VAL A 232 -22.59 17.29 -11.36
C VAL A 232 -22.73 17.82 -9.90
N PRO A 233 -23.91 17.79 -9.25
CA PRO A 233 -24.05 18.18 -7.85
C PRO A 233 -23.29 17.26 -6.89
N ALA A 234 -23.33 15.94 -7.09
CA ALA A 234 -22.63 14.96 -6.25
C ALA A 234 -21.11 15.12 -6.35
N GLU A 235 -20.57 15.30 -7.54
CA GLU A 235 -19.16 15.57 -7.78
C GLU A 235 -18.71 16.86 -7.07
N ARG A 236 -19.46 17.94 -7.23
CA ARG A 236 -19.15 19.24 -6.60
C ARG A 236 -19.13 19.16 -5.09
N GLU A 237 -20.09 18.46 -4.50
CA GLU A 237 -20.16 18.29 -3.03
C GLU A 237 -18.98 17.43 -2.54
N MET A 238 -18.63 16.36 -3.26
CA MET A 238 -17.47 15.55 -2.95
C MET A 238 -16.18 16.37 -3.00
N LEU A 239 -15.98 17.19 -4.03
CA LEU A 239 -14.81 18.06 -4.16
C LEU A 239 -14.76 19.13 -3.07
N ARG A 240 -15.90 19.70 -2.64
CA ARG A 240 -15.97 20.61 -1.48
C ARG A 240 -15.54 19.92 -0.21
N SER A 241 -16.07 18.72 0.05
CA SER A 241 -15.72 17.91 1.22
C SER A 241 -14.25 17.53 1.23
N GLN A 242 -13.68 17.15 0.07
CA GLN A 242 -12.23 16.94 -0.07
C GLN A 242 -11.48 18.24 0.27
N THR A 243 -11.87 19.36 -0.31
CA THR A 243 -11.18 20.65 -0.11
C THR A 243 -11.14 21.02 1.35
N ALA A 244 -12.28 20.96 2.05
CA ALA A 244 -12.35 21.24 3.48
C ALA A 244 -11.43 20.34 4.30
N ARG A 245 -11.40 19.05 3.97
CA ARG A 245 -10.60 18.03 4.66
C ARG A 245 -9.09 18.22 4.44
N LEU A 246 -8.69 18.76 3.29
CA LEU A 246 -7.29 18.93 2.90
C LEU A 246 -6.66 20.24 3.41
N VAL A 247 -7.43 21.20 3.91
CA VAL A 247 -6.93 22.50 4.38
C VAL A 247 -5.73 22.39 5.33
N PRO A 248 -5.79 21.62 6.44
CA PRO A 248 -4.69 21.54 7.41
C PRO A 248 -3.44 20.89 6.81
N PHE A 249 -3.61 19.94 5.90
CA PHE A 249 -2.50 19.22 5.26
C PHE A 249 -1.79 20.09 4.22
N ARG A 250 -2.54 20.85 3.42
CA ARG A 250 -1.97 21.84 2.50
C ARG A 250 -1.18 22.92 3.23
N ALA A 251 -1.65 23.36 4.40
CA ALA A 251 -0.94 24.32 5.23
C ALA A 251 0.38 23.74 5.79
N ARG A 252 0.37 22.46 6.19
CA ARG A 252 1.55 21.77 6.73
C ARG A 252 2.59 21.41 5.67
N TRP A 253 2.15 21.09 4.44
CA TRP A 253 3.02 20.72 3.31
C TRP A 253 2.75 21.61 2.09
N PRO A 254 3.07 22.91 2.16
CA PRO A 254 2.77 23.87 1.09
C PRO A 254 3.49 23.58 -0.23
N GLN A 255 4.60 22.83 -0.18
CA GLN A 255 5.38 22.40 -1.34
C GLN A 255 4.73 21.24 -2.13
N VAL A 256 3.75 20.53 -1.53
CA VAL A 256 3.10 19.39 -2.16
C VAL A 256 1.93 19.86 -3.02
N ARG A 257 2.01 19.59 -4.31
CA ARG A 257 0.89 19.83 -5.23
C ARG A 257 -0.22 18.81 -4.95
N VAL A 258 -1.47 19.27 -4.96
CA VAL A 258 -2.64 18.43 -4.71
C VAL A 258 -3.60 18.51 -5.88
N GLU A 259 -3.90 17.37 -6.47
CA GLU A 259 -4.93 17.18 -7.51
C GLU A 259 -6.11 16.45 -6.88
N GLN A 260 -7.32 16.95 -7.11
CA GLN A 260 -8.54 16.38 -6.55
C GLN A 260 -9.36 15.74 -7.67
N ALA A 261 -9.84 14.54 -7.43
CA ALA A 261 -10.72 13.80 -8.31
C ALA A 261 -11.90 13.22 -7.51
N ALA A 262 -13.10 13.58 -7.93
CA ALA A 262 -14.31 12.91 -7.50
C ALA A 262 -14.86 12.15 -8.71
N VAL A 263 -15.00 10.84 -8.58
CA VAL A 263 -15.33 9.98 -9.71
C VAL A 263 -16.53 9.07 -9.38
N PRO A 264 -17.44 8.84 -10.32
CA PRO A 264 -18.54 7.92 -10.09
C PRO A 264 -18.05 6.47 -10.06
N GLY A 265 -18.67 5.62 -9.26
CA GLY A 265 -18.48 4.18 -9.24
C GLY A 265 -17.89 3.61 -7.96
N ASP A 266 -17.34 2.40 -8.02
CA ASP A 266 -16.77 1.71 -6.87
C ASP A 266 -15.39 2.29 -6.50
N PRO A 267 -15.16 2.65 -5.22
CA PRO A 267 -13.89 3.25 -4.80
C PRO A 267 -12.68 2.33 -4.99
N ALA A 268 -12.84 1.03 -4.81
CA ALA A 268 -11.72 0.10 -4.99
C ALA A 268 -11.31 0.02 -6.47
N GLU A 269 -12.28 -0.05 -7.39
CA GLU A 269 -12.03 -0.06 -8.83
C GLU A 269 -11.30 1.21 -9.28
N ARG A 270 -11.76 2.38 -8.79
CA ARG A 270 -11.13 3.67 -9.14
C ARG A 270 -9.70 3.78 -8.63
N LEU A 271 -9.43 3.32 -7.41
CA LEU A 271 -8.07 3.29 -6.85
C LEU A 271 -7.18 2.28 -7.57
N VAL A 272 -7.70 1.10 -7.93
CA VAL A 272 -6.97 0.11 -8.75
C VAL A 272 -6.61 0.70 -10.12
N THR A 273 -7.53 1.40 -10.76
CA THR A 273 -7.26 2.07 -12.02
C THR A 273 -6.18 3.15 -11.86
N ALA A 274 -6.29 4.01 -10.84
CA ALA A 274 -5.31 5.04 -10.55
C ALA A 274 -3.92 4.47 -10.19
N SER A 275 -3.87 3.25 -9.63
CA SER A 275 -2.61 2.60 -9.24
C SER A 275 -1.67 2.31 -10.41
N ARG A 276 -2.16 2.30 -11.66
CA ARG A 276 -1.33 2.04 -12.86
C ARG A 276 -0.26 3.11 -13.09
N ALA A 277 -0.56 4.36 -12.73
CA ALA A 277 0.35 5.50 -12.87
C ALA A 277 0.86 6.02 -11.51
N ALA A 278 0.57 5.31 -10.42
CA ALA A 278 0.95 5.72 -9.07
C ALA A 278 2.33 5.19 -8.68
N ALA A 279 3.13 6.03 -8.02
CA ALA A 279 4.32 5.58 -7.30
C ALA A 279 3.95 4.87 -5.98
N LEU A 280 2.80 5.25 -5.41
CA LEU A 280 2.27 4.69 -4.18
C LEU A 280 0.76 4.97 -4.11
N VAL A 281 -0.04 3.96 -3.77
CA VAL A 281 -1.44 4.14 -3.38
C VAL A 281 -1.54 4.09 -1.87
N VAL A 282 -2.20 5.06 -1.26
CA VAL A 282 -2.37 5.17 0.19
C VAL A 282 -3.85 5.01 0.53
N VAL A 283 -4.15 4.07 1.42
CA VAL A 283 -5.49 3.79 1.93
C VAL A 283 -5.46 3.60 3.44
N GLY A 284 -6.53 3.98 4.12
CA GLY A 284 -6.71 3.66 5.53
C GLY A 284 -7.03 2.18 5.74
N ARG A 285 -6.53 1.62 6.84
CA ARG A 285 -6.80 0.22 7.20
C ARG A 285 -8.27 -0.03 7.52
N HIS A 286 -8.92 0.92 8.17
CA HIS A 286 -10.23 0.71 8.81
C HIS A 286 -11.09 1.95 8.81
N HIS A 287 -12.41 1.72 8.89
CA HIS A 287 -13.36 2.72 9.35
C HIS A 287 -13.63 2.52 10.84
N PRO A 288 -13.65 3.59 11.67
CA PRO A 288 -13.85 3.48 13.12
C PRO A 288 -15.29 3.15 13.53
N ARG A 289 -16.11 2.52 12.66
CA ARG A 289 -17.49 2.17 13.00
C ARG A 289 -17.61 0.79 13.62
N ARG A 290 -17.66 0.78 14.98
CA ARG A 290 -18.32 -0.24 15.82
C ARG A 290 -17.96 -1.70 15.54
N SER A 291 -16.76 -2.11 15.85
CA SER A 291 -16.59 -3.51 16.26
C SER A 291 -15.43 -3.64 17.23
N VAL A 292 -15.76 -3.84 18.48
CA VAL A 292 -14.85 -4.28 19.52
C VAL A 292 -14.36 -5.67 19.11
N GLY A 293 -13.05 -5.81 18.84
CA GLY A 293 -12.40 -7.10 18.89
C GLY A 293 -11.95 -7.78 17.61
N HIS A 294 -12.16 -7.24 16.41
CA HIS A 294 -11.62 -7.86 15.19
C HIS A 294 -10.78 -6.88 14.36
N LEU A 295 -9.48 -7.16 14.31
CA LEU A 295 -8.51 -6.54 13.40
C LEU A 295 -8.82 -6.97 11.94
N MET A 296 -9.80 -6.33 11.31
CA MET A 296 -10.16 -6.61 9.92
C MET A 296 -9.78 -5.43 9.04
N ILE A 297 -9.12 -5.70 7.93
CA ILE A 297 -8.86 -4.71 6.89
C ILE A 297 -10.18 -4.35 6.18
N GLY A 298 -10.41 -3.07 5.90
CA GLY A 298 -11.60 -2.60 5.18
C GLY A 298 -11.69 -3.18 3.75
N SER A 299 -12.90 -3.30 3.22
CA SER A 299 -13.15 -3.89 1.89
C SER A 299 -12.38 -3.18 0.77
N VAL A 300 -12.33 -1.85 0.79
CA VAL A 300 -11.58 -1.05 -0.20
C VAL A 300 -10.08 -1.34 -0.10
N ALA A 301 -9.50 -1.26 1.11
CA ALA A 301 -8.07 -1.55 1.31
C ALA A 301 -7.73 -2.99 0.92
N HIS A 302 -8.60 -3.95 1.24
CA HIS A 302 -8.43 -5.34 0.85
C HIS A 302 -8.42 -5.50 -0.68
N ALA A 303 -9.40 -4.94 -1.38
CA ALA A 303 -9.50 -5.04 -2.84
C ALA A 303 -8.31 -4.34 -3.53
N VAL A 304 -7.90 -3.15 -3.04
CA VAL A 304 -6.75 -2.43 -3.58
C VAL A 304 -5.46 -3.24 -3.39
N LEU A 305 -5.22 -3.83 -2.21
CA LEU A 305 -4.05 -4.71 -1.97
C LEU A 305 -4.01 -5.91 -2.94
N HIS A 306 -5.17 -6.46 -3.27
CA HIS A 306 -5.25 -7.60 -4.19
C HIS A 306 -5.04 -7.24 -5.65
N HIS A 307 -5.50 -6.07 -6.08
CA HIS A 307 -5.64 -5.75 -7.52
C HIS A 307 -4.78 -4.58 -7.99
N ALA A 308 -4.17 -3.78 -7.10
CA ALA A 308 -3.32 -2.67 -7.50
C ALA A 308 -2.12 -3.11 -8.33
N HIS A 309 -1.73 -2.25 -9.26
CA HIS A 309 -0.60 -2.45 -10.17
C HIS A 309 0.73 -1.93 -9.61
N GLY A 310 0.68 -1.04 -8.62
CA GLY A 310 1.83 -0.45 -7.94
C GLY A 310 1.81 -0.70 -6.43
N PRO A 311 2.81 -0.19 -5.68
CA PRO A 311 2.89 -0.30 -4.24
C PRO A 311 1.66 0.29 -3.53
N VAL A 312 1.20 -0.40 -2.48
CA VAL A 312 0.03 0.02 -1.68
C VAL A 312 0.44 0.15 -0.23
N ALA A 313 0.23 1.32 0.35
CA ALA A 313 0.33 1.56 1.78
C ALA A 313 -1.03 1.43 2.45
N VAL A 314 -1.12 0.56 3.44
CA VAL A 314 -2.25 0.47 4.36
C VAL A 314 -1.84 1.13 5.67
N VAL A 315 -2.46 2.26 5.97
CA VAL A 315 -2.11 3.07 7.14
C VAL A 315 -3.08 2.77 8.27
N PRO A 316 -2.57 2.36 9.46
CA PRO A 316 -3.40 2.21 10.64
C PRO A 316 -3.92 3.57 11.10
N THR A 317 -5.10 3.59 11.70
CA THR A 317 -5.52 4.69 12.57
C THR A 317 -4.83 4.48 13.91
N LEU A 318 -4.02 5.42 14.34
CA LEU A 318 -3.64 5.51 15.73
C LEU A 318 -4.90 5.99 16.43
N SER A 319 -5.69 5.06 16.99
CA SER A 319 -6.83 5.43 17.80
C SER A 319 -6.34 6.34 18.91
N ASP A 320 -7.02 7.47 19.09
CA ASP A 320 -6.99 8.22 20.33
C ASP A 320 -7.51 7.30 21.46
N ASP A 321 -6.63 6.45 21.97
CA ASP A 321 -6.77 5.89 23.31
C ASP A 321 -6.33 6.98 24.30
N SER A 322 -7.23 7.92 24.55
CA SER A 322 -7.14 8.89 25.63
C SER A 322 -8.51 9.03 26.31
#